data_db0d87d81f1ca6b2cc0354f47b17ea40
#
_entry.id   db0d87d81f1ca6b2cc0354f47b17ea40
#
_cell.length_a   1.000
_cell.length_b   1.000
_cell.length_c   1.000
_cell.angle_alpha   90.00
_cell.angle_beta   90.00
_cell.angle_gamma   90.00
#
_symmetry.space_group_name_H-M   'P 1'
#
loop_
_entity.id
_entity.type
_entity.pdbx_description
1 polymer ?
#
loop_
_entity_poly.entity_id
_entity_poly.type
_entity_poly.pdbx_seq_one_letter_code
_entity_poly.pdbx_strand_id
1 'polypeptide(L)'
;MIEHKRGFASSEVEQGSSRVLFVEGEANSLDYVLMSRVFTDVKVRAIGPSSNIKAAAKAFSNVHPSYFFVVDRDHQEDSFVEETWNKFKAGESNLVIWRKKEIENYFLNPTMLCSSEFILEGVTEEHIRERIKAYAKANIYMFAANRVIIRLREELKHQWIELYDKKEDFPDKEAALYKLMHNDKIQNKPTEVKGLFSTIEALFESELGFMVGEDGDLQWGKGKWLELMPGKKILHELLNDTKLFIVSGNGGRKVEGNRKRQEILARLLSKPENWPDDFVQLKNIIGARA
;
A
#
# COMPACT_ATOMS: atom_id res chain seq x y z
N MET A 1 17.73 22.77 10.63
CA MET A 1 17.80 23.14 9.20
C MET A 1 16.57 22.53 8.55
N ILE A 2 15.59 23.34 8.18
CA ILE A 2 14.36 22.86 7.52
C ILE A 2 14.76 22.62 6.07
N GLU A 3 14.88 21.36 5.65
CA GLU A 3 14.99 21.05 4.22
C GLU A 3 13.73 21.50 3.52
N HIS A 4 13.83 22.52 2.69
CA HIS A 4 12.79 22.88 1.75
C HIS A 4 12.60 21.69 0.81
N LYS A 5 11.53 20.93 0.98
CA LYS A 5 11.09 19.95 -0.02
C LYS A 5 10.90 20.70 -1.34
N ARG A 6 11.69 20.35 -2.35
CA ARG A 6 11.59 20.91 -3.70
C ARG A 6 10.15 20.80 -4.19
N GLY A 7 9.55 21.92 -4.49
CA GLY A 7 8.30 21.97 -5.26
C GLY A 7 8.53 21.47 -6.69
N PHE A 8 7.45 21.31 -7.42
CA PHE A 8 7.46 20.95 -8.84
C PHE A 8 8.36 21.95 -9.59
N ALA A 9 9.46 21.51 -10.20
CA ALA A 9 10.26 22.37 -11.02
C ALA A 9 9.54 22.59 -12.36
N SER A 10 9.52 23.84 -12.85
CA SER A 10 8.90 24.17 -14.14
C SER A 10 9.47 23.38 -15.33
N SER A 11 10.71 22.88 -15.20
CA SER A 11 11.35 21.98 -16.16
C SER A 11 10.76 20.56 -16.17
N GLU A 12 9.95 20.18 -15.18
CA GLU A 12 9.26 18.88 -15.12
C GLU A 12 7.93 18.90 -15.87
N VAL A 13 7.43 20.09 -16.21
CA VAL A 13 6.28 20.30 -17.09
C VAL A 13 6.79 20.30 -18.52
N GLU A 14 6.83 19.12 -19.15
CA GLU A 14 7.24 19.04 -20.57
C GLU A 14 6.14 19.60 -21.48
N GLN A 15 6.50 20.55 -22.31
CA GLN A 15 5.67 21.00 -23.41
C GLN A 15 5.72 19.92 -24.52
N GLY A 16 4.67 19.12 -24.59
CA GLY A 16 4.56 18.10 -25.64
C GLY A 16 3.47 17.07 -25.35
N SER A 17 3.05 16.34 -26.34
CA SER A 17 1.97 15.33 -26.31
C SER A 17 2.37 13.98 -25.66
N SER A 18 3.45 13.91 -24.89
CA SER A 18 3.87 12.67 -24.22
C SER A 18 3.02 12.40 -22.99
N ARG A 19 2.51 11.17 -22.90
CA ARG A 19 1.79 10.68 -21.71
C ARG A 19 2.76 10.53 -20.55
N VAL A 20 2.38 11.05 -19.39
CA VAL A 20 3.19 10.97 -18.17
C VAL A 20 2.38 10.36 -17.04
N LEU A 21 2.92 9.32 -16.40
CA LEU A 21 2.35 8.72 -15.20
C LEU A 21 3.18 9.14 -13.99
N PHE A 22 2.54 9.85 -13.06
CA PHE A 22 3.15 10.29 -11.81
C PHE A 22 2.84 9.28 -10.69
N VAL A 23 3.89 8.87 -9.97
CA VAL A 23 3.83 7.90 -8.87
C VAL A 23 4.45 8.45 -7.61
N GLU A 24 4.20 7.81 -6.47
CA GLU A 24 4.79 8.18 -5.18
C GLU A 24 6.29 7.90 -5.11
N GLY A 25 6.95 8.62 -4.19
CA GLY A 25 8.36 8.39 -3.87
C GLY A 25 9.34 9.20 -4.72
N GLU A 26 10.55 8.67 -4.86
CA GLU A 26 11.68 9.24 -5.60
C GLU A 26 12.01 8.38 -6.82
N ALA A 27 12.90 8.85 -7.69
CA ALA A 27 13.28 8.19 -8.95
C ALA A 27 13.83 6.76 -8.81
N ASN A 28 14.15 6.32 -7.62
CA ASN A 28 14.57 4.96 -7.29
C ASN A 28 13.60 4.24 -6.34
N SER A 29 12.43 4.81 -6.09
CA SER A 29 11.38 4.14 -5.30
C SER A 29 10.87 2.88 -5.99
N LEU A 30 10.26 1.99 -5.22
CA LEU A 30 9.69 0.77 -5.76
C LEU A 30 8.61 1.07 -6.80
N ASP A 31 7.70 1.98 -6.50
CA ASP A 31 6.63 2.41 -7.39
C ASP A 31 7.16 2.87 -8.75
N TYR A 32 8.17 3.75 -8.73
CA TYR A 32 8.81 4.20 -9.95
C TYR A 32 9.42 3.05 -10.75
N VAL A 33 10.17 2.16 -10.10
CA VAL A 33 10.83 1.03 -10.75
C VAL A 33 9.82 0.07 -11.37
N LEU A 34 8.76 -0.29 -10.63
CA LEU A 34 7.75 -1.23 -11.09
C LEU A 34 6.87 -0.64 -12.20
N MET A 35 6.41 0.60 -12.02
CA MET A 35 5.58 1.27 -13.02
C MET A 35 6.37 1.52 -14.32
N SER A 36 7.65 1.84 -14.25
CA SER A 36 8.50 1.97 -15.44
C SER A 36 8.67 0.64 -16.22
N ARG A 37 8.51 -0.50 -15.55
CA ARG A 37 8.53 -1.82 -16.21
C ARG A 37 7.22 -2.13 -16.93
N VAL A 38 6.09 -1.73 -16.34
CA VAL A 38 4.76 -1.97 -16.91
C VAL A 38 4.41 -0.98 -18.01
N PHE A 39 4.77 0.29 -17.82
CA PHE A 39 4.40 1.42 -18.69
C PHE A 39 5.59 1.83 -19.58
N THR A 40 5.96 1.00 -20.54
CA THR A 40 7.10 1.25 -21.44
C THR A 40 6.83 2.34 -22.49
N ASP A 41 5.56 2.61 -22.76
CA ASP A 41 5.05 3.60 -23.73
C ASP A 41 4.57 4.90 -23.07
N VAL A 42 4.72 5.03 -21.77
CA VAL A 42 4.34 6.18 -20.95
C VAL A 42 5.55 6.61 -20.12
N LYS A 43 5.82 7.90 -20.05
CA LYS A 43 6.91 8.41 -19.20
C LYS A 43 6.51 8.34 -17.74
N VAL A 44 7.19 7.52 -16.93
CA VAL A 44 6.94 7.44 -15.49
C VAL A 44 7.78 8.47 -14.74
N ARG A 45 7.19 9.18 -13.77
CA ARG A 45 7.85 10.17 -12.92
C ARG A 45 7.45 9.97 -11.46
N ALA A 46 8.41 10.02 -10.55
CA ALA A 46 8.15 10.07 -9.11
C ALA A 46 8.21 11.50 -8.63
N ILE A 47 7.20 11.93 -7.83
CA ILE A 47 7.06 13.33 -7.39
C ILE A 47 6.86 13.50 -5.88
N GLY A 48 7.40 12.58 -5.09
CA GLY A 48 7.37 12.66 -3.62
C GLY A 48 6.10 12.04 -3.01
N PRO A 49 5.62 12.55 -1.86
CA PRO A 49 4.52 11.94 -1.13
C PRO A 49 3.15 12.15 -1.83
N SER A 50 2.16 11.32 -1.43
CA SER A 50 0.79 11.35 -2.00
C SER A 50 0.14 12.74 -1.98
N SER A 51 0.45 13.57 -0.99
CA SER A 51 -0.03 14.97 -0.93
C SER A 51 0.40 15.81 -2.14
N ASN A 52 1.65 15.63 -2.59
CA ASN A 52 2.17 16.33 -3.76
C ASN A 52 1.46 15.86 -5.03
N ILE A 53 1.23 14.54 -5.16
CA ILE A 53 0.54 13.95 -6.31
C ILE A 53 -0.90 14.45 -6.39
N LYS A 54 -1.63 14.43 -5.25
CA LYS A 54 -3.01 14.93 -5.18
C LYS A 54 -3.11 16.42 -5.54
N ALA A 55 -2.16 17.24 -5.06
CA ALA A 55 -2.08 18.66 -5.41
C ALA A 55 -1.78 18.86 -6.91
N ALA A 56 -0.82 18.11 -7.46
CA ALA A 56 -0.48 18.16 -8.88
C ALA A 56 -1.65 17.68 -9.75
N ALA A 57 -2.32 16.59 -9.39
CA ALA A 57 -3.50 16.11 -10.09
C ALA A 57 -4.60 17.20 -10.18
N LYS A 58 -4.89 17.85 -9.06
CA LYS A 58 -5.86 18.96 -9.02
C LYS A 58 -5.45 20.13 -9.89
N ALA A 59 -4.16 20.48 -9.93
CA ALA A 59 -3.67 21.60 -10.70
C ALA A 59 -3.62 21.33 -12.21
N PHE A 60 -3.29 20.10 -12.61
CA PHE A 60 -2.96 19.79 -14.01
C PHE A 60 -4.06 19.05 -14.77
N SER A 61 -5.07 18.46 -14.11
CA SER A 61 -6.11 17.65 -14.79
C SER A 61 -6.77 18.35 -15.97
N ASN A 62 -7.03 19.66 -15.87
CA ASN A 62 -7.69 20.41 -16.93
C ASN A 62 -6.71 21.00 -17.97
N VAL A 63 -5.43 21.12 -17.63
CA VAL A 63 -4.41 21.78 -18.46
C VAL A 63 -3.60 20.74 -19.25
N HIS A 64 -3.38 19.60 -18.64
CA HIS A 64 -2.58 18.51 -19.20
C HIS A 64 -3.35 17.18 -19.11
N PRO A 65 -4.30 16.92 -20.03
CA PRO A 65 -5.13 15.69 -19.99
C PRO A 65 -4.34 14.38 -20.16
N SER A 66 -3.10 14.48 -20.67
CA SER A 66 -2.17 13.36 -20.82
C SER A 66 -1.30 13.10 -19.55
N TYR A 67 -1.51 13.84 -18.46
CA TYR A 67 -0.85 13.62 -17.18
C TYR A 67 -1.74 12.79 -16.27
N PHE A 68 -1.27 11.64 -15.87
CA PHE A 68 -1.97 10.67 -15.04
C PHE A 68 -1.27 10.54 -13.70
N PHE A 69 -2.04 10.30 -12.65
CA PHE A 69 -1.57 10.31 -11.27
C PHE A 69 -2.07 9.07 -10.54
N VAL A 70 -1.17 8.37 -9.85
CA VAL A 70 -1.54 7.23 -9.02
C VAL A 70 -0.92 7.35 -7.65
N VAL A 71 -1.70 7.04 -6.62
CA VAL A 71 -1.29 7.09 -5.21
C VAL A 71 -1.67 5.82 -4.48
N ASP A 72 -0.98 5.55 -3.39
CA ASP A 72 -1.34 4.49 -2.48
C ASP A 72 -2.72 4.73 -1.86
N ARG A 73 -3.41 3.64 -1.54
CA ARG A 73 -4.73 3.70 -0.91
C ARG A 73 -4.66 4.25 0.51
N ASP A 74 -3.58 3.98 1.22
CA ASP A 74 -3.44 4.30 2.64
C ASP A 74 -4.62 3.76 3.46
N HIS A 75 -5.56 4.64 3.84
CA HIS A 75 -6.70 4.34 4.69
C HIS A 75 -8.06 4.66 4.05
N GLN A 76 -8.04 4.93 2.74
CA GLN A 76 -9.27 5.29 2.02
C GLN A 76 -10.27 4.13 1.98
N GLU A 77 -11.56 4.46 2.11
CA GLU A 77 -12.66 3.50 2.03
C GLU A 77 -12.82 2.92 0.62
N ASP A 78 -13.34 1.68 0.53
CA ASP A 78 -13.56 0.99 -0.74
C ASP A 78 -14.39 1.83 -1.72
N SER A 79 -15.49 2.42 -1.22
CA SER A 79 -16.39 3.25 -2.02
C SER A 79 -15.70 4.45 -2.65
N PHE A 80 -14.84 5.12 -1.89
CA PHE A 80 -14.07 6.25 -2.40
C PHE A 80 -13.00 5.82 -3.41
N VAL A 81 -12.32 4.71 -3.17
CA VAL A 81 -11.34 4.14 -4.11
C VAL A 81 -12.01 3.80 -5.44
N GLU A 82 -13.15 3.07 -5.40
CA GLU A 82 -13.88 2.72 -6.62
C GLU A 82 -14.45 3.96 -7.35
N GLU A 83 -14.85 4.99 -6.61
CA GLU A 83 -15.25 6.27 -7.20
C GLU A 83 -14.09 6.90 -8.01
N THR A 84 -12.85 6.85 -7.49
CA THR A 84 -11.69 7.38 -8.24
C THR A 84 -11.44 6.59 -9.53
N TRP A 85 -11.56 5.26 -9.50
CA TRP A 85 -11.43 4.42 -10.69
C TRP A 85 -12.53 4.70 -11.73
N ASN A 86 -13.77 4.87 -11.29
CA ASN A 86 -14.88 5.20 -12.18
C ASN A 86 -14.71 6.57 -12.85
N LYS A 87 -14.33 7.59 -12.09
CA LYS A 87 -14.03 8.93 -12.63
C LYS A 87 -12.82 8.90 -13.57
N PHE A 88 -11.79 8.13 -13.21
CA PHE A 88 -10.62 7.96 -14.07
C PHE A 88 -10.98 7.28 -15.39
N LYS A 89 -11.77 6.21 -15.36
CA LYS A 89 -12.26 5.51 -16.54
C LYS A 89 -13.16 6.40 -17.42
N ALA A 90 -14.01 7.22 -16.82
CA ALA A 90 -14.87 8.19 -17.51
C ALA A 90 -14.12 9.40 -18.10
N GLY A 91 -12.85 9.59 -17.77
CA GLY A 91 -12.07 10.78 -18.17
C GLY A 91 -12.37 12.04 -17.35
N GLU A 92 -13.13 11.92 -16.28
CA GLU A 92 -13.51 13.01 -15.37
C GLU A 92 -12.41 13.36 -14.38
N SER A 93 -11.44 12.45 -14.18
CA SER A 93 -10.28 12.64 -13.34
C SER A 93 -9.03 12.02 -13.96
N ASN A 94 -7.88 12.57 -13.64
CA ASN A 94 -6.58 11.99 -13.99
C ASN A 94 -5.89 11.34 -12.79
N LEU A 95 -6.54 11.30 -11.62
CA LEU A 95 -6.07 10.67 -10.40
C LEU A 95 -6.80 9.37 -10.14
N VAL A 96 -6.03 8.32 -9.84
CA VAL A 96 -6.54 7.05 -9.34
C VAL A 96 -5.83 6.66 -8.05
N ILE A 97 -6.53 5.97 -7.17
CA ILE A 97 -6.01 5.42 -5.92
C ILE A 97 -5.93 3.90 -6.08
N TRP A 98 -4.83 3.27 -5.69
CA TRP A 98 -4.72 1.81 -5.72
C TRP A 98 -5.84 1.17 -4.89
N ARG A 99 -6.37 0.02 -5.34
CA ARG A 99 -7.37 -0.75 -4.57
C ARG A 99 -6.78 -1.41 -3.34
N LYS A 100 -5.50 -1.70 -3.36
CA LYS A 100 -4.76 -2.24 -2.23
C LYS A 100 -4.00 -1.13 -1.51
N LYS A 101 -3.66 -1.36 -0.25
CA LYS A 101 -3.07 -0.35 0.63
C LYS A 101 -1.81 0.29 0.05
N GLU A 102 -0.91 -0.54 -0.42
CA GLU A 102 0.39 -0.18 -0.99
C GLU A 102 0.63 -1.02 -2.24
N ILE A 103 1.51 -0.59 -3.13
CA ILE A 103 1.85 -1.33 -4.33
C ILE A 103 2.36 -2.75 -4.01
N GLU A 104 3.03 -2.92 -2.88
CA GLU A 104 3.54 -4.20 -2.42
C GLU A 104 2.46 -5.25 -2.15
N ASN A 105 1.25 -4.83 -1.78
CA ASN A 105 0.14 -5.76 -1.54
C ASN A 105 -0.29 -6.54 -2.79
N TYR A 106 0.00 -6.05 -3.98
CA TYR A 106 -0.26 -6.77 -5.23
C TYR A 106 0.64 -7.99 -5.42
N PHE A 107 1.79 -7.99 -4.75
CA PHE A 107 2.78 -9.07 -4.81
C PHE A 107 2.64 -10.09 -3.67
N LEU A 108 1.68 -9.92 -2.77
CA LEU A 108 1.34 -10.94 -1.77
C LEU A 108 0.53 -12.08 -2.41
N ASN A 109 1.04 -12.61 -3.51
CA ASN A 109 0.46 -13.68 -4.30
C ASN A 109 1.42 -14.87 -4.32
N PRO A 110 1.10 -15.99 -3.64
CA PRO A 110 1.98 -17.15 -3.54
C PRO A 110 2.36 -17.76 -4.88
N THR A 111 1.41 -17.88 -5.82
CA THR A 111 1.64 -18.40 -7.17
C THR A 111 2.65 -17.56 -7.92
N MET A 112 2.45 -16.23 -7.93
CA MET A 112 3.38 -15.28 -8.55
C MET A 112 4.77 -15.38 -7.92
N LEU A 113 4.85 -15.39 -6.59
CA LEU A 113 6.14 -15.45 -5.88
C LEU A 113 6.87 -16.78 -6.11
N CYS A 114 6.14 -17.91 -6.20
CA CYS A 114 6.71 -19.21 -6.57
C CYS A 114 7.27 -19.25 -8.00
N SER A 115 6.77 -18.41 -8.91
CA SER A 115 7.31 -18.32 -10.27
C SER A 115 8.62 -17.55 -10.37
N SER A 116 9.11 -16.99 -9.25
CA SER A 116 10.37 -16.25 -9.20
C SER A 116 11.57 -17.18 -9.36
N GLU A 117 12.55 -16.76 -10.19
CA GLU A 117 13.84 -17.42 -10.31
C GLU A 117 14.69 -17.35 -9.02
N PHE A 118 14.28 -16.54 -8.05
CA PHE A 118 14.97 -16.36 -6.78
C PHE A 118 14.37 -17.22 -5.65
N ILE A 119 13.36 -18.05 -5.94
CA ILE A 119 12.80 -18.98 -4.97
C ILE A 119 13.76 -20.17 -4.77
N LEU A 120 13.84 -20.65 -3.52
CA LEU A 120 14.63 -21.85 -3.23
C LEU A 120 13.98 -23.11 -3.79
N GLU A 121 14.79 -24.06 -4.22
CA GLU A 121 14.33 -25.38 -4.60
C GLU A 121 13.55 -26.05 -3.46
N GLY A 122 12.39 -26.65 -3.78
CA GLY A 122 11.51 -27.29 -2.82
C GLY A 122 10.56 -26.36 -2.07
N VAL A 123 10.66 -25.02 -2.26
CA VAL A 123 9.66 -24.09 -1.73
C VAL A 123 8.40 -24.16 -2.58
N THR A 124 7.25 -24.29 -1.93
CA THR A 124 5.93 -24.37 -2.55
C THR A 124 5.10 -23.12 -2.27
N GLU A 125 4.01 -22.96 -3.02
CA GLU A 125 3.03 -21.90 -2.74
C GLU A 125 2.51 -21.93 -1.31
N GLU A 126 2.33 -23.14 -0.74
CA GLU A 126 1.84 -23.31 0.61
C GLU A 126 2.85 -22.79 1.65
N HIS A 127 4.15 -23.00 1.44
CA HIS A 127 5.17 -22.42 2.31
C HIS A 127 5.12 -20.88 2.33
N ILE A 128 4.91 -20.27 1.16
CA ILE A 128 4.77 -18.80 1.05
C ILE A 128 3.46 -18.35 1.70
N ARG A 129 2.35 -19.06 1.44
CA ARG A 129 1.03 -18.78 2.01
C ARG A 129 1.06 -18.79 3.53
N GLU A 130 1.60 -19.85 4.11
CA GLU A 130 1.71 -19.99 5.56
C GLU A 130 2.63 -18.93 6.18
N ARG A 131 3.71 -18.54 5.48
CA ARG A 131 4.58 -17.47 5.96
C ARG A 131 3.89 -16.11 5.99
N ILE A 132 3.17 -15.75 4.92
CA ILE A 132 2.37 -14.51 4.86
C ILE A 132 1.31 -14.51 5.96
N LYS A 133 0.59 -15.62 6.13
CA LYS A 133 -0.45 -15.78 7.16
C LYS A 133 0.11 -15.70 8.57
N ALA A 134 1.25 -16.33 8.84
CA ALA A 134 1.92 -16.25 10.14
C ALA A 134 2.29 -14.80 10.50
N TYR A 135 2.83 -14.03 9.55
CA TYR A 135 3.09 -12.62 9.77
C TYR A 135 1.79 -11.85 10.06
N ALA A 136 0.77 -12.07 9.26
CA ALA A 136 -0.53 -11.41 9.46
C ALA A 136 -1.10 -11.74 10.84
N LYS A 137 -1.10 -13.01 11.23
CA LYS A 137 -1.59 -13.45 12.54
C LYS A 137 -0.86 -12.79 13.70
N ALA A 138 0.46 -12.65 13.60
CA ALA A 138 1.27 -12.00 14.64
C ALA A 138 1.04 -10.49 14.78
N ASN A 139 0.37 -9.85 13.83
CA ASN A 139 0.24 -8.40 13.79
C ASN A 139 -1.23 -7.91 13.72
N ILE A 140 -2.21 -8.82 13.58
CA ILE A 140 -3.58 -8.44 13.24
C ILE A 140 -4.23 -7.52 14.26
N TYR A 141 -4.04 -7.77 15.55
CA TYR A 141 -4.64 -6.95 16.62
C TYR A 141 -4.04 -5.54 16.67
N MET A 142 -2.71 -5.43 16.49
CA MET A 142 -2.06 -4.12 16.36
C MET A 142 -2.58 -3.35 15.15
N PHE A 143 -2.77 -4.00 14.02
CA PHE A 143 -3.27 -3.35 12.82
C PHE A 143 -4.74 -2.94 12.94
N ALA A 144 -5.58 -3.77 13.56
CA ALA A 144 -6.96 -3.40 13.86
C ALA A 144 -7.01 -2.19 14.80
N ALA A 145 -6.18 -2.17 15.87
CA ALA A 145 -6.07 -1.03 16.76
C ALA A 145 -5.59 0.24 16.03
N ASN A 146 -4.64 0.11 15.11
CA ASN A 146 -4.17 1.25 14.30
C ASN A 146 -5.27 1.78 13.37
N ARG A 147 -6.14 0.94 12.83
CA ARG A 147 -7.30 1.40 12.04
C ARG A 147 -8.30 2.18 12.90
N VAL A 148 -8.53 1.75 14.12
CA VAL A 148 -9.31 2.54 15.10
C VAL A 148 -8.69 3.92 15.33
N ILE A 149 -7.38 3.98 15.58
CA ILE A 149 -6.67 5.26 15.75
C ILE A 149 -6.84 6.18 14.54
N ILE A 150 -6.79 5.64 13.33
CA ILE A 150 -6.96 6.42 12.10
C ILE A 150 -8.36 7.01 12.02
N ARG A 151 -9.40 6.22 12.29
CA ARG A 151 -10.78 6.75 12.35
C ARG A 151 -10.95 7.83 13.40
N LEU A 152 -10.37 7.63 14.58
CA LEU A 152 -10.38 8.65 15.63
C LEU A 152 -9.67 9.94 15.19
N ARG A 153 -8.57 9.86 14.45
CA ARG A 153 -7.89 11.05 13.90
C ARG A 153 -8.77 11.82 12.92
N GLU A 154 -9.52 11.12 12.08
CA GLU A 154 -10.43 11.73 11.11
C GLU A 154 -11.57 12.49 11.82
N GLU A 155 -12.14 11.92 12.88
CA GLU A 155 -13.22 12.54 13.66
C GLU A 155 -12.73 13.69 14.54
N LEU A 156 -11.58 13.50 15.20
CA LEU A 156 -11.03 14.49 16.13
C LEU A 156 -10.30 15.67 15.44
N LYS A 157 -10.24 15.69 14.15
CA LYS A 157 -9.71 16.71 13.19
C LYS A 157 -8.41 17.44 13.53
N HIS A 158 -7.97 17.45 14.80
CA HIS A 158 -6.83 18.23 15.28
C HIS A 158 -5.90 17.49 16.22
N GLN A 159 -6.08 16.17 16.44
CA GLN A 159 -5.27 15.42 17.39
C GLN A 159 -4.43 14.35 16.73
N TRP A 160 -3.14 14.47 16.98
CA TRP A 160 -2.20 13.45 16.62
C TRP A 160 -2.16 12.37 17.70
N ILE A 161 -2.75 11.21 17.42
CA ILE A 161 -2.61 9.99 18.20
C ILE A 161 -1.66 9.10 17.42
N GLU A 162 -0.51 8.73 18.00
CA GLU A 162 0.48 7.92 17.30
C GLU A 162 -0.03 6.52 17.01
N LEU A 163 0.38 5.95 15.89
CA LEU A 163 0.12 4.56 15.57
C LEU A 163 1.02 3.66 16.39
N TYR A 164 0.51 2.49 16.75
CA TYR A 164 1.29 1.48 17.42
C TYR A 164 2.25 0.79 16.44
N ASP A 165 3.46 0.48 16.89
CA ASP A 165 4.53 -0.12 16.09
C ASP A 165 5.09 -1.43 16.68
N LYS A 166 4.78 -1.71 17.97
CA LYS A 166 5.26 -2.88 18.71
C LYS A 166 4.16 -3.93 18.83
N LYS A 167 4.22 -4.96 18.00
CA LYS A 167 3.24 -6.06 18.00
C LYS A 167 3.22 -6.86 19.30
N GLU A 168 4.30 -6.87 20.03
CA GLU A 168 4.44 -7.55 21.32
C GLU A 168 3.48 -6.99 22.38
N ASP A 169 3.08 -5.74 22.23
CA ASP A 169 2.08 -5.08 23.08
C ASP A 169 0.63 -5.51 22.74
N PHE A 170 0.45 -6.31 21.69
CA PHE A 170 -0.85 -6.71 21.13
C PHE A 170 -0.93 -8.24 20.91
N PRO A 171 -0.64 -9.06 21.94
CA PRO A 171 -0.63 -10.51 21.79
C PRO A 171 -2.02 -11.09 21.49
N ASP A 172 -3.07 -10.41 21.97
CA ASP A 172 -4.46 -10.82 21.85
C ASP A 172 -5.39 -9.61 21.75
N LYS A 173 -6.67 -9.89 21.64
CA LYS A 173 -7.73 -8.91 21.52
C LYS A 173 -7.90 -8.05 22.78
N GLU A 174 -7.82 -8.67 23.96
CA GLU A 174 -7.96 -8.00 25.24
C GLU A 174 -6.86 -6.96 25.44
N ALA A 175 -5.63 -7.30 25.13
CA ALA A 175 -4.48 -6.38 25.18
C ALA A 175 -4.67 -5.19 24.21
N ALA A 176 -5.19 -5.44 23.02
CA ALA A 176 -5.45 -4.39 22.04
C ALA A 176 -6.52 -3.41 22.54
N LEU A 177 -7.62 -3.93 23.04
CA LEU A 177 -8.69 -3.11 23.63
C LEU A 177 -8.18 -2.32 24.84
N TYR A 178 -7.44 -2.97 25.74
CA TYR A 178 -6.84 -2.31 26.90
C TYR A 178 -5.96 -1.11 26.47
N LYS A 179 -5.06 -1.31 25.50
CA LYS A 179 -4.19 -0.25 24.99
C LYS A 179 -4.96 0.91 24.36
N LEU A 180 -6.02 0.64 23.61
CA LEU A 180 -6.88 1.68 23.04
C LEU A 180 -7.61 2.46 24.13
N MET A 181 -8.24 1.78 25.08
CA MET A 181 -9.03 2.40 26.15
C MET A 181 -8.17 3.19 27.15
N HIS A 182 -6.89 2.83 27.33
CA HIS A 182 -5.96 3.50 28.24
C HIS A 182 -4.95 4.39 27.50
N ASN A 183 -5.22 4.76 26.25
CA ASN A 183 -4.38 5.70 25.53
C ASN A 183 -4.59 7.11 26.07
N ASP A 184 -3.53 7.69 26.68
CA ASP A 184 -3.59 9.00 27.34
C ASP A 184 -4.10 10.13 26.45
N LYS A 185 -3.83 10.06 25.13
CA LYS A 185 -4.32 11.06 24.17
C LYS A 185 -5.82 10.95 23.90
N ILE A 186 -6.40 9.80 24.15
CA ILE A 186 -7.86 9.57 24.07
C ILE A 186 -8.52 9.89 25.41
N GLN A 187 -7.94 9.44 26.54
CA GLN A 187 -8.49 9.62 27.89
C GLN A 187 -8.52 11.07 28.36
N ASN A 188 -7.50 11.87 28.03
CA ASN A 188 -7.34 13.24 28.52
C ASN A 188 -8.25 14.27 27.82
N LYS A 189 -9.19 13.84 26.95
CA LYS A 189 -10.19 14.71 26.35
C LYS A 189 -11.62 14.22 26.65
N PRO A 190 -12.11 14.50 27.85
CA PRO A 190 -13.30 13.82 28.39
C PRO A 190 -14.63 14.24 27.76
N THR A 191 -14.74 15.38 27.10
CA THR A 191 -16.02 15.90 26.62
C THR A 191 -16.36 15.55 25.19
N GLU A 192 -15.37 15.60 24.29
CA GLU A 192 -15.56 15.29 22.87
C GLU A 192 -15.46 13.79 22.59
N VAL A 193 -14.76 13.05 23.45
CA VAL A 193 -14.44 11.62 23.28
C VAL A 193 -15.28 10.69 24.14
N LYS A 194 -16.03 11.19 25.15
CA LYS A 194 -16.91 10.35 26.01
C LYS A 194 -17.96 9.57 25.22
N GLY A 195 -18.46 10.13 24.12
CA GLY A 195 -19.35 9.41 23.20
C GLY A 195 -18.64 8.31 22.41
N LEU A 196 -17.34 8.44 22.17
CA LEU A 196 -16.52 7.48 21.41
C LEU A 196 -16.07 6.30 22.28
N PHE A 197 -15.87 6.46 23.59
CA PHE A 197 -15.49 5.35 24.47
C PHE A 197 -16.51 4.21 24.49
N SER A 198 -17.80 4.52 24.37
CA SER A 198 -18.84 3.49 24.25
C SER A 198 -18.78 2.78 22.88
N THR A 199 -18.06 3.33 21.90
CA THR A 199 -17.94 2.82 20.52
C THR A 199 -16.54 2.28 20.19
N ILE A 200 -15.50 2.51 21.02
CA ILE A 200 -14.14 2.03 20.75
C ILE A 200 -14.09 0.50 20.63
N GLU A 201 -14.74 -0.21 21.56
CA GLU A 201 -14.82 -1.66 21.48
C GLU A 201 -15.58 -2.10 20.22
N ALA A 202 -16.77 -1.54 19.98
CA ALA A 202 -17.54 -1.84 18.78
C ALA A 202 -16.80 -1.46 17.50
N LEU A 203 -16.08 -0.34 17.51
CA LEU A 203 -15.25 0.09 16.38
C LEU A 203 -14.08 -0.87 16.16
N PHE A 204 -13.39 -1.30 17.21
CA PHE A 204 -12.32 -2.28 17.11
C PHE A 204 -12.82 -3.62 16.58
N GLU A 205 -13.95 -4.12 17.09
CA GLU A 205 -14.59 -5.35 16.58
C GLU A 205 -14.94 -5.22 15.10
N SER A 206 -15.50 -4.10 14.71
CA SER A 206 -15.83 -3.82 13.32
C SER A 206 -14.59 -3.83 12.43
N GLU A 207 -13.51 -3.15 12.83
CA GLU A 207 -12.26 -3.11 12.06
C GLU A 207 -11.56 -4.47 12.01
N LEU A 208 -11.57 -5.21 13.13
CA LEU A 208 -11.03 -6.57 13.16
C LEU A 208 -11.84 -7.51 12.27
N GLY A 209 -13.18 -7.52 12.40
CA GLY A 209 -14.08 -8.32 11.57
C GLY A 209 -13.94 -8.01 10.08
N PHE A 210 -13.80 -6.73 9.72
CA PHE A 210 -13.55 -6.31 8.35
C PHE A 210 -12.24 -6.88 7.80
N MET A 211 -11.21 -6.97 8.62
CA MET A 211 -9.92 -7.52 8.23
C MET A 211 -9.93 -9.05 8.12
N VAL A 212 -10.46 -9.76 9.13
CA VAL A 212 -10.38 -11.23 9.17
C VAL A 212 -11.57 -11.93 8.48
N GLY A 213 -12.70 -11.25 8.35
CA GLY A 213 -13.96 -11.84 7.86
C GLY A 213 -14.82 -12.45 8.98
N GLU A 214 -15.97 -12.98 8.58
CA GLU A 214 -17.03 -13.45 9.52
C GLU A 214 -16.60 -14.59 10.44
N ASP A 215 -15.67 -15.43 10.00
CA ASP A 215 -15.22 -16.60 10.77
C ASP A 215 -14.23 -16.26 11.90
N GLY A 216 -13.82 -14.99 12.02
CA GLY A 216 -12.90 -14.51 13.06
C GLY A 216 -11.44 -14.98 12.92
N ASP A 217 -11.14 -15.84 11.97
CA ASP A 217 -9.79 -16.35 11.67
C ASP A 217 -9.26 -15.84 10.33
N LEU A 218 -7.94 -15.65 10.24
CA LEU A 218 -7.28 -15.29 8.99
C LEU A 218 -7.36 -16.46 7.99
N GLN A 219 -8.24 -16.32 7.03
CA GLN A 219 -8.40 -17.27 5.94
C GLN A 219 -8.00 -16.63 4.62
N TRP A 220 -7.36 -17.42 3.76
CA TRP A 220 -6.97 -16.95 2.43
C TRP A 220 -8.20 -16.68 1.57
N GLY A 221 -8.27 -15.48 0.98
CA GLY A 221 -9.42 -15.06 0.17
C GLY A 221 -10.64 -14.59 0.98
N LYS A 222 -10.57 -14.55 2.31
CA LYS A 222 -11.62 -13.98 3.18
C LYS A 222 -11.11 -12.75 3.91
N GLY A 223 -12.02 -11.80 4.16
CA GLY A 223 -11.68 -10.52 4.76
C GLY A 223 -10.76 -9.68 3.88
N LYS A 224 -10.31 -8.55 4.41
CA LYS A 224 -9.50 -7.55 3.69
C LYS A 224 -8.03 -7.51 4.14
N TRP A 225 -7.58 -8.46 4.94
CA TRP A 225 -6.25 -8.41 5.54
C TRP A 225 -5.10 -8.35 4.51
N LEU A 226 -5.19 -9.11 3.40
CA LEU A 226 -4.19 -9.06 2.33
C LEU A 226 -4.15 -7.73 1.58
N GLU A 227 -5.28 -7.03 1.53
CA GLU A 227 -5.40 -5.75 0.84
C GLU A 227 -5.00 -4.57 1.72
N LEU A 228 -5.28 -4.64 3.03
CA LEU A 228 -5.22 -3.49 3.94
C LEU A 228 -4.08 -3.53 4.97
N MET A 229 -3.44 -4.68 5.19
CA MET A 229 -2.24 -4.75 6.02
C MET A 229 -1.05 -4.11 5.29
N PRO A 230 -0.03 -3.60 6.00
CA PRO A 230 1.15 -3.01 5.38
C PRO A 230 1.91 -4.01 4.51
N GLY A 231 1.65 -4.01 3.22
CA GLY A 231 2.25 -4.91 2.23
C GLY A 231 3.76 -4.80 2.19
N LYS A 232 4.27 -3.60 2.34
CA LYS A 232 5.71 -3.30 2.42
C LYS A 232 6.41 -4.07 3.55
N LYS A 233 5.80 -4.13 4.74
CA LYS A 233 6.36 -4.85 5.89
C LYS A 233 6.29 -6.37 5.66
N ILE A 234 5.13 -6.87 5.21
CA ILE A 234 4.93 -8.30 4.93
C ILE A 234 5.91 -8.79 3.87
N LEU A 235 5.99 -8.07 2.76
CA LEU A 235 6.84 -8.44 1.65
C LEU A 235 8.34 -8.35 2.02
N HIS A 236 8.72 -7.36 2.83
CA HIS A 236 10.09 -7.24 3.34
C HIS A 236 10.48 -8.47 4.18
N GLU A 237 9.65 -8.87 5.13
CA GLU A 237 9.88 -10.07 5.96
C GLU A 237 9.97 -11.34 5.09
N LEU A 238 9.04 -11.49 4.16
CA LEU A 238 8.96 -12.64 3.28
C LEU A 238 10.20 -12.78 2.38
N LEU A 239 10.59 -11.70 1.69
CA LEU A 239 11.71 -11.73 0.76
C LEU A 239 13.07 -11.78 1.44
N ASN A 240 13.16 -11.43 2.72
CA ASN A 240 14.36 -11.59 3.52
C ASN A 240 14.46 -12.96 4.22
N ASP A 241 13.41 -13.77 4.14
CA ASP A 241 13.47 -15.14 4.65
C ASP A 241 14.40 -16.00 3.78
N THR A 242 15.58 -16.30 4.32
CA THR A 242 16.61 -17.08 3.63
C THR A 242 16.23 -18.55 3.41
N LYS A 243 15.11 -19.00 3.99
CA LYS A 243 14.53 -20.31 3.73
C LYS A 243 13.61 -20.33 2.52
N LEU A 244 13.23 -19.16 2.02
CA LEU A 244 12.32 -19.01 0.89
C LEU A 244 13.02 -18.45 -0.35
N PHE A 245 13.88 -17.44 -0.21
CA PHE A 245 14.46 -16.73 -1.32
C PHE A 245 15.98 -16.62 -1.27
N ILE A 246 16.62 -16.88 -2.42
CA ILE A 246 18.02 -16.53 -2.67
C ILE A 246 18.06 -15.45 -3.74
N VAL A 247 18.86 -14.41 -3.50
CA VAL A 247 19.24 -13.45 -4.54
C VAL A 247 20.75 -13.42 -4.62
N SER A 248 21.27 -13.80 -5.80
CA SER A 248 22.67 -13.65 -6.14
C SER A 248 22.81 -12.44 -7.08
N GLY A 249 23.56 -11.45 -6.66
CA GLY A 249 23.95 -10.34 -7.54
C GLY A 249 25.00 -10.81 -8.57
N ASN A 250 25.26 -10.00 -9.59
CA ASN A 250 26.34 -10.23 -10.54
C ASN A 250 27.68 -10.47 -9.80
N GLY A 251 28.34 -11.57 -10.06
CA GLY A 251 29.56 -11.98 -9.38
C GLY A 251 29.37 -12.73 -8.07
N GLY A 252 28.19 -13.31 -7.84
CA GLY A 252 27.89 -14.13 -6.65
C GLY A 252 27.64 -13.31 -5.37
N ARG A 253 27.53 -12.00 -5.46
CA ARG A 253 27.20 -11.14 -4.31
C ARG A 253 25.71 -11.23 -3.97
N LYS A 254 25.42 -11.48 -2.71
CA LYS A 254 24.06 -11.47 -2.18
C LYS A 254 23.49 -10.05 -2.22
N VAL A 255 22.32 -9.88 -2.82
CA VAL A 255 21.59 -8.60 -2.83
C VAL A 255 20.66 -8.56 -1.63
N GLU A 256 20.70 -7.48 -0.84
CA GLU A 256 19.97 -7.34 0.42
C GLU A 256 19.05 -6.10 0.43
N GLY A 257 18.08 -6.11 1.34
CA GLY A 257 17.22 -4.97 1.64
C GLY A 257 16.33 -4.55 0.46
N ASN A 258 16.16 -3.24 0.27
CA ASN A 258 15.29 -2.68 -0.77
C ASN A 258 15.70 -3.10 -2.19
N ARG A 259 17.00 -3.27 -2.43
CA ARG A 259 17.55 -3.70 -3.72
C ARG A 259 17.10 -5.11 -4.09
N LYS A 260 17.11 -6.04 -3.12
CA LYS A 260 16.61 -7.40 -3.27
C LYS A 260 15.14 -7.39 -3.66
N ARG A 261 14.32 -6.61 -2.95
CA ARG A 261 12.89 -6.48 -3.21
C ARG A 261 12.64 -5.95 -4.64
N GLN A 262 13.28 -4.85 -5.00
CA GLN A 262 13.14 -4.26 -6.34
C GLN A 262 13.51 -5.24 -7.45
N GLU A 263 14.62 -5.98 -7.29
CA GLU A 263 15.08 -6.92 -8.30
C GLU A 263 14.10 -8.09 -8.47
N ILE A 264 13.65 -8.71 -7.38
CA ILE A 264 12.69 -9.82 -7.45
C ILE A 264 11.40 -9.37 -8.13
N LEU A 265 10.82 -8.25 -7.70
CA LEU A 265 9.55 -7.78 -8.21
C LEU A 265 9.65 -7.26 -9.66
N ALA A 266 10.72 -6.56 -10.01
CA ALA A 266 10.94 -6.11 -11.38
C ALA A 266 11.07 -7.29 -12.36
N ARG A 267 11.70 -8.38 -11.93
CA ARG A 267 11.81 -9.59 -12.78
C ARG A 267 10.47 -10.34 -12.86
N LEU A 268 9.68 -10.40 -11.81
CA LEU A 268 8.33 -10.95 -11.88
C LEU A 268 7.47 -10.17 -12.88
N LEU A 269 7.52 -8.84 -12.86
CA LEU A 269 6.77 -7.98 -13.79
C LEU A 269 7.35 -7.95 -15.22
N SER A 270 8.52 -8.52 -15.47
CA SER A 270 8.99 -8.67 -16.85
C SER A 270 8.12 -9.62 -17.68
N LYS A 271 7.30 -10.43 -17.01
CA LYS A 271 6.33 -11.35 -17.59
C LYS A 271 4.92 -10.74 -17.47
N PRO A 272 4.27 -10.38 -18.61
CA PRO A 272 2.93 -9.76 -18.57
C PRO A 272 1.87 -10.59 -17.87
N GLU A 273 1.97 -11.90 -17.87
CA GLU A 273 1.07 -12.81 -17.15
C GLU A 273 1.09 -12.64 -15.62
N ASN A 274 2.13 -12.02 -15.10
CA ASN A 274 2.28 -11.69 -13.68
C ASN A 274 1.74 -10.30 -13.32
N TRP A 275 1.23 -9.54 -14.30
CA TRP A 275 0.74 -8.21 -14.00
C TRP A 275 -0.55 -8.27 -13.19
N PRO A 276 -0.66 -7.57 -12.07
CA PRO A 276 -1.91 -7.42 -11.34
C PRO A 276 -3.00 -6.81 -12.24
N ASP A 277 -4.25 -7.22 -12.03
CA ASP A 277 -5.40 -6.74 -12.82
C ASP A 277 -5.50 -5.21 -12.83
N ASP A 278 -5.24 -4.56 -11.69
CA ASP A 278 -5.25 -3.10 -11.59
C ASP A 278 -4.19 -2.44 -12.48
N PHE A 279 -3.01 -3.07 -12.64
CA PHE A 279 -1.96 -2.56 -13.52
C PHE A 279 -2.39 -2.68 -14.99
N VAL A 280 -2.99 -3.82 -15.35
CA VAL A 280 -3.55 -4.05 -16.69
C VAL A 280 -4.66 -3.05 -16.98
N GLN A 281 -5.59 -2.87 -16.03
CA GLN A 281 -6.69 -1.93 -16.16
C GLN A 281 -6.20 -0.49 -16.32
N LEU A 282 -5.27 -0.05 -15.47
CA LEU A 282 -4.67 1.28 -15.53
C LEU A 282 -4.00 1.53 -16.89
N LYS A 283 -3.20 0.57 -17.36
CA LYS A 283 -2.52 0.65 -18.66
C LYS A 283 -3.51 0.77 -19.82
N ASN A 284 -4.57 -0.03 -19.81
CA ASN A 284 -5.59 0.00 -20.85
C ASN A 284 -6.33 1.35 -20.87
N ILE A 285 -6.69 1.90 -19.69
CA ILE A 285 -7.37 3.20 -19.61
C ILE A 285 -6.44 4.32 -20.12
N ILE A 286 -5.18 4.35 -19.69
CA ILE A 286 -4.20 5.33 -20.15
C ILE A 286 -3.98 5.21 -21.66
N GLY A 287 -3.92 3.97 -22.18
CA GLY A 287 -3.79 3.72 -23.61
C GLY A 287 -4.99 4.24 -24.43
N ALA A 288 -6.21 4.08 -23.91
CA ALA A 288 -7.44 4.52 -24.58
C ALA A 288 -7.69 6.04 -24.49
N ARG A 289 -7.02 6.76 -23.59
CA ARG A 289 -7.13 8.21 -23.37
C ARG A 289 -6.03 9.00 -24.11
N ALA A 290 -5.52 8.45 -25.18
CA ALA A 290 -4.47 9.05 -26.02
C ALA A 290 -5.04 10.01 -27.05
#